data_58888e5b3f65ddfbea290b05919222f2
#
_entry.id   58888e5b3f65ddfbea290b05919222f2
#
_cell.length_a   1.000
_cell.length_b   1.000
_cell.length_c   1.000
_cell.angle_alpha   90.00
_cell.angle_beta   90.00
_cell.angle_gamma   90.00
#
_symmetry.space_group_name_H-M   'P 1'
#
loop_
_entity.id
_entity.type
_entity.pdbx_description
1 polymer ?
#
loop_
_entity_poly.entity_id
_entity_poly.type
_entity_poly.pdbx_seq_one_letter_code
_entity_poly.pdbx_strand_id
1 'polypeptide(L)'
;SSIVHCLRELNFNVRISDDVEVLEEADVVILPGVGAFPSAMKELFDRNLVGYLQDRARRQKPIIGICLGMQLLTEGSYEHRYTAGLGLIPGEVIPLEDPKWHIGWNTLDCLKDDLIVQASISKAFYFNHSLVYSGPSKYKICVSHYKKTFPSVIGKGKIIGLQFHPEKSQAPG
;
A
#
# COMPACT_ATOMS: atom_id res chain seq x y z
N SER A 1 -2.70 9.15 14.07
CA SER A 1 -3.44 8.41 13.02
C SER A 1 -3.89 7.06 13.56
N SER A 2 -4.95 6.49 12.99
CA SER A 2 -5.48 5.19 13.40
C SER A 2 -4.42 4.07 13.33
N ILE A 3 -3.56 4.10 12.31
CA ILE A 3 -2.45 3.13 12.15
C ILE A 3 -1.51 3.17 13.37
N VAL A 4 -1.11 4.34 13.83
CA VAL A 4 -0.22 4.48 15.00
C VAL A 4 -0.87 3.91 16.25
N HIS A 5 -2.16 4.16 16.42
CA HIS A 5 -2.92 3.64 17.56
C HIS A 5 -2.96 2.11 17.56
N CYS A 6 -3.38 1.51 16.45
CA CYS A 6 -3.42 0.05 16.30
C CYS A 6 -2.05 -0.62 16.54
N LEU A 7 -0.99 -0.08 15.95
CA LEU A 7 0.35 -0.63 16.13
C LEU A 7 0.85 -0.53 17.59
N ARG A 8 0.50 0.55 18.30
CA ARG A 8 0.84 0.69 19.72
C ARG A 8 0.05 -0.27 20.59
N GLU A 9 -1.21 -0.52 20.29
CA GLU A 9 -2.00 -1.54 20.99
C GLU A 9 -1.43 -2.95 20.82
N LEU A 10 -0.79 -3.21 19.66
CA LEU A 10 -0.04 -4.44 19.37
C LEU A 10 1.38 -4.45 19.97
N ASN A 11 1.73 -3.45 20.80
CA ASN A 11 3.03 -3.30 21.46
C ASN A 11 4.22 -3.05 20.51
N PHE A 12 3.97 -2.53 19.30
CA PHE A 12 5.06 -2.06 18.45
C PHE A 12 5.57 -0.68 18.90
N ASN A 13 6.89 -0.49 18.83
CA ASN A 13 7.49 0.82 19.01
C ASN A 13 7.32 1.65 17.74
N VAL A 14 6.46 2.66 17.75
CA VAL A 14 6.09 3.45 16.57
C VAL A 14 6.54 4.89 16.70
N ARG A 15 7.32 5.35 15.74
CA ARG A 15 7.69 6.76 15.55
C ARG A 15 7.08 7.30 14.27
N ILE A 16 6.67 8.57 14.27
CA ILE A 16 6.25 9.32 13.08
C ILE A 16 7.35 10.32 12.78
N SER A 17 7.92 10.26 11.59
CA SER A 17 8.98 11.17 11.18
C SER A 17 9.04 11.31 9.67
N ASP A 18 9.55 12.45 9.19
CA ASP A 18 10.05 12.69 7.85
C ASP A 18 11.58 12.90 7.85
N ASP A 19 12.20 12.74 9.00
CA ASP A 19 13.66 12.76 9.15
C ASP A 19 14.25 11.40 8.75
N VAL A 20 15.12 11.42 7.75
CA VAL A 20 15.76 10.21 7.19
C VAL A 20 16.59 9.48 8.24
N GLU A 21 17.24 10.17 9.17
CA GLU A 21 18.05 9.53 10.23
C GLU A 21 17.14 8.69 11.14
N VAL A 22 15.98 9.24 11.52
CA VAL A 22 14.97 8.52 12.32
C VAL A 22 14.37 7.34 11.56
N LEU A 23 14.10 7.51 10.27
CA LEU A 23 13.55 6.46 9.41
C LEU A 23 14.56 5.32 9.17
N GLU A 24 15.86 5.62 9.15
CA GLU A 24 16.90 4.59 9.01
C GLU A 24 17.00 3.63 10.19
N GLU A 25 16.66 4.07 11.39
CA GLU A 25 16.63 3.23 12.58
C GLU A 25 15.45 2.23 12.59
N ALA A 26 14.45 2.44 11.74
CA ALA A 26 13.25 1.60 11.74
C ALA A 26 13.48 0.25 11.03
N ASP A 27 13.03 -0.83 11.65
CA ASP A 27 12.99 -2.15 11.02
C ASP A 27 12.07 -2.16 9.80
N VAL A 28 10.90 -1.50 9.90
CA VAL A 28 9.89 -1.38 8.85
C VAL A 28 9.48 0.08 8.70
N VAL A 29 9.43 0.57 7.48
CA VAL A 29 8.82 1.87 7.16
C VAL A 29 7.41 1.63 6.61
N ILE A 30 6.42 2.26 7.23
CA ILE A 30 5.03 2.23 6.75
C ILE A 30 4.75 3.56 6.07
N LEU A 31 4.30 3.49 4.83
CA LEU A 31 3.85 4.61 4.01
C LEU A 31 2.32 4.60 4.00
N PRO A 32 1.67 5.31 4.92
CA PRO A 32 0.22 5.45 4.89
C PRO A 32 -0.17 6.50 3.87
N GLY A 33 -1.42 6.54 3.46
CA GLY A 33 -1.87 7.64 2.63
C GLY A 33 -3.37 7.68 2.45
N VAL A 34 -3.88 8.90 2.42
CA VAL A 34 -5.23 9.27 2.02
C VAL A 34 -5.15 10.51 1.14
N GLY A 35 -6.06 10.65 0.18
CA GLY A 35 -6.08 11.80 -0.74
C GLY A 35 -5.59 11.44 -2.13
N ALA A 36 -5.10 12.44 -2.87
CA ALA A 36 -4.75 12.33 -4.27
C ALA A 36 -3.28 11.92 -4.48
N PHE A 37 -3.04 11.02 -5.43
CA PHE A 37 -1.71 10.52 -5.78
C PHE A 37 -0.71 11.63 -6.15
N PRO A 38 -1.06 12.63 -7.01
CA PRO A 38 -0.10 13.68 -7.36
C PRO A 38 0.33 14.53 -6.16
N SER A 39 -0.60 14.82 -5.25
CA SER A 39 -0.32 15.61 -4.05
C SER A 39 0.62 14.86 -3.10
N ALA A 40 0.38 13.57 -2.91
CA ALA A 40 1.21 12.73 -2.05
C ALA A 40 2.64 12.56 -2.61
N MET A 41 2.78 12.35 -3.93
CA MET A 41 4.10 12.29 -4.56
C MET A 41 4.85 13.63 -4.44
N LYS A 42 4.14 14.77 -4.59
CA LYS A 42 4.72 16.09 -4.37
C LYS A 42 5.23 16.26 -2.94
N GLU A 43 4.46 15.84 -1.94
CA GLU A 43 4.90 15.89 -0.53
C GLU A 43 6.15 15.04 -0.28
N LEU A 44 6.20 13.82 -0.82
CA LEU A 44 7.40 12.98 -0.70
C LEU A 44 8.62 13.63 -1.35
N PHE A 45 8.43 14.28 -2.49
CA PHE A 45 9.50 15.01 -3.19
C PHE A 45 9.98 16.23 -2.38
N ASP A 46 9.06 17.06 -1.91
CA ASP A 46 9.35 18.28 -1.14
C ASP A 46 10.09 17.97 0.18
N ARG A 47 9.84 16.79 0.75
CA ARG A 47 10.52 16.29 1.97
C ARG A 47 11.78 15.46 1.70
N ASN A 48 12.24 15.37 0.45
CA ASN A 48 13.39 14.56 0.03
C ASN A 48 13.29 13.06 0.37
N LEU A 49 12.07 12.52 0.47
CA LEU A 49 11.83 11.12 0.84
C LEU A 49 11.84 10.16 -0.36
N VAL A 50 11.69 10.63 -1.60
CA VAL A 50 11.67 9.78 -2.80
C VAL A 50 12.96 8.99 -2.92
N GLY A 51 14.11 9.68 -2.92
CA GLY A 51 15.42 9.04 -3.01
C GLY A 51 15.72 8.10 -1.86
N TYR A 52 15.32 8.48 -0.64
CA TYR A 52 15.45 7.64 0.54
C TYR A 52 14.67 6.32 0.41
N LEU A 53 13.40 6.38 0.02
CA LEU A 53 12.54 5.18 -0.13
C LEU A 53 13.06 4.27 -1.24
N GLN A 54 13.54 4.83 -2.35
CA GLN A 54 14.17 4.08 -3.42
C GLN A 54 15.47 3.39 -2.97
N ASP A 55 16.31 4.08 -2.21
CA ASP A 55 17.54 3.51 -1.66
C ASP A 55 17.23 2.41 -0.63
N ARG A 56 16.27 2.64 0.28
CA ARG A 56 15.81 1.65 1.24
C ARG A 56 15.34 0.36 0.55
N ALA A 57 14.57 0.49 -0.53
CA ALA A 57 14.10 -0.63 -1.33
C ALA A 57 15.26 -1.39 -2.01
N ARG A 58 16.24 -0.70 -2.57
CA ARG A 58 17.44 -1.32 -3.16
C ARG A 58 18.24 -2.13 -2.12
N ARG A 59 18.32 -1.61 -0.90
CA ARG A 59 18.95 -2.31 0.24
C ARG A 59 18.11 -3.43 0.85
N GLN A 60 16.98 -3.78 0.23
CA GLN A 60 16.07 -4.83 0.69
C GLN A 60 15.55 -4.61 2.13
N LYS A 61 15.43 -3.36 2.56
CA LYS A 61 14.78 -3.00 3.83
C LYS A 61 13.27 -2.94 3.68
N PRO A 62 12.48 -3.43 4.65
CA PRO A 62 11.03 -3.53 4.51
C PRO A 62 10.33 -2.16 4.36
N ILE A 63 9.36 -2.12 3.41
CA ILE A 63 8.44 -1.00 3.23
C ILE A 63 7.03 -1.56 3.07
N ILE A 64 6.06 -1.01 3.80
CA ILE A 64 4.64 -1.34 3.67
C ILE A 64 3.88 -0.09 3.21
N GLY A 65 3.20 -0.16 2.08
CA GLY A 65 2.28 0.89 1.62
C GLY A 65 0.84 0.53 1.91
N ILE A 66 0.06 1.47 2.47
CA ILE A 66 -1.35 1.26 2.82
C ILE A 66 -2.23 2.20 2.00
N CYS A 67 -3.18 1.66 1.27
CA CYS A 67 -4.14 2.34 0.40
C CYS A 67 -3.41 3.25 -0.61
N LEU A 68 -3.47 4.58 -0.49
CA LEU A 68 -2.68 5.48 -1.31
C LEU A 68 -1.18 5.18 -1.23
N GLY A 69 -0.67 4.82 -0.05
CA GLY A 69 0.72 4.41 0.13
C GLY A 69 1.11 3.20 -0.73
N MET A 70 0.23 2.19 -0.88
CA MET A 70 0.43 1.10 -1.85
C MET A 70 0.55 1.65 -3.28
N GLN A 71 -0.33 2.55 -3.66
CA GLN A 71 -0.35 3.14 -5.00
C GLN A 71 0.95 3.89 -5.30
N LEU A 72 1.47 4.64 -4.33
CA LEU A 72 2.74 5.38 -4.45
C LEU A 72 3.95 4.47 -4.71
N LEU A 73 3.91 3.19 -4.28
CA LEU A 73 4.99 2.22 -4.53
C LEU A 73 5.15 1.86 -6.02
N THR A 74 4.15 2.09 -6.85
CA THR A 74 4.12 1.72 -8.28
C THR A 74 4.93 2.68 -9.15
N GLU A 75 5.01 2.40 -10.45
CA GLU A 75 5.68 3.26 -11.43
C GLU A 75 4.94 4.59 -11.63
N GLY A 76 3.62 4.61 -11.48
CA GLY A 76 2.83 5.83 -11.63
C GLY A 76 1.33 5.62 -11.53
N SER A 77 0.60 6.70 -11.69
CA SER A 77 -0.87 6.73 -11.61
C SER A 77 -1.48 7.59 -12.70
N TYR A 78 -2.63 7.14 -13.20
CA TYR A 78 -3.52 7.88 -14.11
C TYR A 78 -4.76 8.43 -13.40
N GLU A 79 -4.64 8.87 -12.15
CA GLU A 79 -5.77 9.41 -11.39
C GLU A 79 -6.47 10.56 -12.13
N HIS A 80 -5.71 11.51 -12.67
CA HIS A 80 -6.19 12.61 -13.52
C HIS A 80 -5.36 12.68 -14.80
N ARG A 81 -4.07 12.78 -14.65
CA ARG A 81 -3.03 12.70 -15.68
C ARG A 81 -1.92 11.82 -15.16
N TYR A 82 -1.09 11.31 -16.03
CA TYR A 82 0.05 10.52 -15.59
C TYR A 82 0.92 11.29 -14.59
N THR A 83 1.15 10.67 -13.45
CA THR A 83 2.07 11.14 -12.41
C THR A 83 2.98 9.99 -12.04
N ALA A 84 4.31 10.20 -12.12
CA ALA A 84 5.28 9.18 -11.74
C ALA A 84 5.19 8.87 -10.24
N GLY A 85 5.32 7.59 -9.89
CA GLY A 85 5.39 7.09 -8.53
C GLY A 85 6.82 6.83 -8.07
N LEU A 86 6.96 6.01 -7.02
CA LEU A 86 8.28 5.64 -6.47
C LEU A 86 9.02 4.60 -7.34
N GLY A 87 8.32 3.87 -8.22
CA GLY A 87 8.91 2.87 -9.11
C GLY A 87 9.47 1.62 -8.40
N LEU A 88 8.98 1.31 -7.20
CA LEU A 88 9.46 0.17 -6.40
C LEU A 88 8.85 -1.15 -6.84
N ILE A 89 7.59 -1.13 -7.26
CA ILE A 89 6.85 -2.27 -7.80
C ILE A 89 6.45 -1.94 -9.24
N PRO A 90 6.87 -2.73 -10.24
CA PRO A 90 6.47 -2.50 -11.64
C PRO A 90 4.97 -2.59 -11.85
N GLY A 91 4.44 -1.68 -12.65
CA GLY A 91 3.02 -1.50 -12.93
C GLY A 91 2.53 -0.13 -12.49
N GLU A 92 1.31 0.18 -12.85
CA GLU A 92 0.71 1.50 -12.70
C GLU A 92 -0.61 1.41 -11.97
N VAL A 93 -1.16 2.55 -11.60
CA VAL A 93 -2.47 2.66 -10.96
C VAL A 93 -3.42 3.35 -11.90
N ILE A 94 -4.56 2.71 -12.13
CA ILE A 94 -5.58 3.16 -13.07
C ILE A 94 -6.93 3.32 -12.36
N PRO A 95 -7.82 4.20 -12.87
CA PRO A 95 -9.18 4.33 -12.33
C PRO A 95 -9.99 3.03 -12.44
N LEU A 96 -10.81 2.77 -11.43
CA LEU A 96 -11.91 1.82 -11.54
C LEU A 96 -12.94 2.34 -12.55
N GLU A 97 -13.37 1.49 -13.47
CA GLU A 97 -14.34 1.89 -14.50
C GLU A 97 -15.79 1.69 -14.05
N ASP A 98 -16.11 0.49 -13.56
CA ASP A 98 -17.44 0.14 -13.07
C ASP A 98 -17.32 -0.91 -11.94
N PRO A 99 -17.71 -0.55 -10.72
CA PRO A 99 -18.09 0.79 -10.27
C PRO A 99 -16.87 1.72 -10.14
N LYS A 100 -17.10 3.03 -10.22
CA LYS A 100 -16.04 4.04 -10.09
C LYS A 100 -15.42 4.14 -8.70
N TRP A 101 -16.02 3.48 -7.71
CA TRP A 101 -15.58 3.51 -6.31
C TRP A 101 -15.91 2.20 -5.61
N HIS A 102 -14.95 1.70 -4.84
CA HIS A 102 -15.16 0.55 -3.94
C HIS A 102 -15.05 1.03 -2.50
N ILE A 103 -16.18 1.05 -1.78
CA ILE A 103 -16.25 1.36 -0.35
C ILE A 103 -16.96 0.20 0.33
N GLY A 104 -16.34 -0.36 1.36
CA GLY A 104 -16.95 -1.42 2.18
C GLY A 104 -16.00 -2.55 2.52
N TRP A 105 -16.59 -3.62 3.03
CA TRP A 105 -15.88 -4.81 3.47
C TRP A 105 -15.79 -5.83 2.34
N ASN A 106 -14.61 -6.42 2.18
CA ASN A 106 -14.38 -7.45 1.17
C ASN A 106 -13.32 -8.45 1.65
N THR A 107 -13.34 -9.65 1.08
CA THR A 107 -12.38 -10.72 1.38
C THR A 107 -11.19 -10.69 0.43
N LEU A 108 -10.12 -11.40 0.81
CA LEU A 108 -8.93 -11.57 0.00
C LEU A 108 -8.87 -13.00 -0.55
N ASP A 109 -8.69 -13.12 -1.86
CA ASP A 109 -8.34 -14.37 -2.52
C ASP A 109 -6.85 -14.35 -2.83
N CYS A 110 -6.08 -15.16 -2.13
CA CYS A 110 -4.64 -15.12 -2.21
C CYS A 110 -4.11 -16.10 -3.25
N LEU A 111 -3.29 -15.57 -4.15
CA LEU A 111 -2.75 -16.26 -5.31
C LEU A 111 -1.45 -17.02 -5.02
N LYS A 112 -0.86 -16.75 -3.85
CA LYS A 112 0.41 -17.33 -3.41
C LYS A 112 0.28 -17.77 -1.96
N ASP A 113 0.97 -18.84 -1.60
CA ASP A 113 1.08 -19.25 -0.22
C ASP A 113 2.11 -18.37 0.50
N ASP A 114 1.62 -17.39 1.25
CA ASP A 114 2.41 -16.38 1.98
C ASP A 114 1.85 -16.23 3.40
N LEU A 115 2.63 -15.72 4.33
CA LEU A 115 2.21 -15.46 5.71
C LEU A 115 0.97 -14.54 5.79
N ILE A 116 0.88 -13.55 4.91
CA ILE A 116 -0.30 -12.67 4.78
C ILE A 116 -1.53 -13.48 4.39
N VAL A 117 -1.39 -14.49 3.56
CA VAL A 117 -2.45 -15.41 3.12
C VAL A 117 -3.05 -16.15 4.31
N GLN A 118 -2.21 -16.78 5.12
CA GLN A 118 -2.67 -17.56 6.28
C GLN A 118 -3.38 -16.69 7.31
N ALA A 119 -2.92 -15.45 7.51
CA ALA A 119 -3.53 -14.48 8.40
C ALA A 119 -4.89 -13.96 7.91
N SER A 120 -5.18 -14.02 6.61
CA SER A 120 -6.35 -13.40 5.97
C SER A 120 -7.49 -14.37 5.58
N ILE A 121 -7.29 -15.68 5.72
CA ILE A 121 -8.28 -16.69 5.34
C ILE A 121 -9.62 -16.42 6.03
N SER A 122 -10.68 -16.32 5.24
CA SER A 122 -12.08 -16.10 5.67
C SER A 122 -12.30 -14.79 6.44
N LYS A 123 -11.39 -13.82 6.36
CA LYS A 123 -11.53 -12.52 7.01
C LYS A 123 -11.91 -11.44 6.01
N ALA A 124 -12.70 -10.47 6.46
CA ALA A 124 -13.05 -9.29 5.67
C ALA A 124 -12.22 -8.08 6.10
N PHE A 125 -11.84 -7.27 5.12
CA PHE A 125 -11.06 -6.04 5.29
C PHE A 125 -11.82 -4.85 4.72
N TYR A 126 -11.56 -3.67 5.26
CA TYR A 126 -12.22 -2.44 4.82
C TYR A 126 -11.46 -1.78 3.67
N PHE A 127 -12.17 -1.53 2.58
CA PHE A 127 -11.69 -0.85 1.38
C PHE A 127 -12.36 0.52 1.22
N ASN A 128 -11.61 1.47 0.69
CA ASN A 128 -12.13 2.78 0.28
C ASN A 128 -11.20 3.35 -0.80
N HIS A 129 -11.45 3.01 -2.06
CA HIS A 129 -10.60 3.43 -3.18
C HIS A 129 -11.38 3.53 -4.50
N SER A 130 -10.87 4.37 -5.40
CA SER A 130 -11.35 4.53 -6.78
C SER A 130 -10.32 4.15 -7.83
N LEU A 131 -9.13 3.77 -7.38
CA LEU A 131 -8.00 3.41 -8.24
C LEU A 131 -7.54 2.00 -7.89
N VAL A 132 -7.02 1.27 -8.89
CA VAL A 132 -6.53 -0.09 -8.73
C VAL A 132 -5.18 -0.27 -9.42
N TYR A 133 -4.39 -1.19 -8.89
CA TYR A 133 -3.13 -1.60 -9.51
C TYR A 133 -3.38 -2.36 -10.80
N SER A 134 -2.66 -1.97 -11.86
CA SER A 134 -2.55 -2.62 -13.14
C SER A 134 -1.09 -2.90 -13.46
N GLY A 135 -0.71 -4.17 -13.46
CA GLY A 135 0.68 -4.56 -13.68
C GLY A 135 0.86 -6.06 -13.76
N PRO A 136 2.11 -6.54 -13.88
CA PRO A 136 2.42 -7.95 -14.07
C PRO A 136 1.90 -8.83 -12.94
N SER A 137 1.34 -10.00 -13.29
CA SER A 137 0.71 -10.94 -12.35
C SER A 137 1.67 -11.45 -11.27
N LYS A 138 2.96 -11.54 -11.57
CA LYS A 138 3.97 -11.99 -10.62
C LYS A 138 4.09 -11.12 -9.35
N TYR A 139 3.63 -9.86 -9.40
CA TYR A 139 3.63 -8.96 -8.25
C TYR A 139 2.29 -8.93 -7.50
N LYS A 140 1.24 -9.58 -8.02
CA LYS A 140 -0.04 -9.73 -7.33
C LYS A 140 0.07 -10.86 -6.31
N ILE A 141 -0.21 -10.56 -5.05
CA ILE A 141 -0.20 -11.54 -3.95
C ILE A 141 -1.62 -11.99 -3.65
N CYS A 142 -2.54 -11.05 -3.45
CA CYS A 142 -3.97 -11.35 -3.29
C CYS A 142 -4.81 -10.46 -4.21
N VAL A 143 -5.99 -10.96 -4.53
CA VAL A 143 -7.03 -10.22 -5.27
C VAL A 143 -8.31 -10.17 -4.45
N SER A 144 -9.19 -9.24 -4.79
CA SER A 144 -10.55 -9.15 -4.26
C SER A 144 -11.53 -8.98 -5.40
N HIS A 145 -12.80 -9.32 -5.15
CA HIS A 145 -13.84 -9.28 -6.16
C HIS A 145 -14.88 -8.22 -5.81
N TYR A 146 -15.04 -7.23 -6.69
CA TYR A 146 -16.09 -6.23 -6.58
C TYR A 146 -16.56 -5.86 -7.98
N LYS A 147 -17.60 -6.54 -8.48
CA LYS A 147 -18.00 -6.61 -9.89
C LYS A 147 -16.87 -7.11 -10.82
N LYS A 148 -15.69 -6.53 -10.73
CA LYS A 148 -14.45 -6.99 -11.38
C LYS A 148 -13.44 -7.43 -10.33
N THR A 149 -12.52 -8.30 -10.71
CA THR A 149 -11.37 -8.69 -9.88
C THR A 149 -10.31 -7.61 -9.93
N PHE A 150 -9.77 -7.24 -8.77
CA PHE A 150 -8.67 -6.29 -8.66
C PHE A 150 -7.61 -6.76 -7.66
N PRO A 151 -6.33 -6.38 -7.84
CA PRO A 151 -5.29 -6.70 -6.87
C PRO A 151 -5.51 -5.94 -5.55
N SER A 152 -5.59 -6.69 -4.45
CA SER A 152 -5.77 -6.15 -3.10
C SER A 152 -4.49 -6.17 -2.26
N VAL A 153 -3.54 -7.05 -2.62
CA VAL A 153 -2.17 -7.05 -2.09
C VAL A 153 -1.19 -7.23 -3.24
N ILE A 154 -0.18 -6.39 -3.27
CA ILE A 154 0.93 -6.47 -4.24
C ILE A 154 2.27 -6.50 -3.50
N GLY A 155 3.31 -7.06 -4.12
CA GLY A 155 4.62 -7.09 -3.49
C GLY A 155 5.76 -7.45 -4.41
N LYS A 156 6.97 -7.01 -3.98
CA LYS A 156 8.25 -7.31 -4.63
C LYS A 156 9.36 -7.34 -3.58
N GLY A 157 9.93 -8.49 -3.33
CA GLY A 157 10.93 -8.65 -2.27
C GLY A 157 10.34 -8.31 -0.90
N LYS A 158 10.92 -7.33 -0.21
CA LYS A 158 10.44 -6.84 1.10
C LYS A 158 9.53 -5.60 1.00
N ILE A 159 9.03 -5.30 -0.19
CA ILE A 159 8.09 -4.20 -0.43
C ILE A 159 6.70 -4.79 -0.58
N ILE A 160 5.76 -4.36 0.25
CA ILE A 160 4.37 -4.84 0.24
C ILE A 160 3.42 -3.66 0.18
N GLY A 161 2.39 -3.77 -0.64
CA GLY A 161 1.31 -2.81 -0.73
C GLY A 161 -0.04 -3.44 -0.43
N LEU A 162 -0.83 -2.80 0.42
CA LEU A 162 -2.18 -3.19 0.83
C LEU A 162 -3.17 -2.16 0.30
N GLN A 163 -4.15 -2.56 -0.53
CA GLN A 163 -5.18 -1.64 -1.02
C GLN A 163 -6.24 -1.32 0.05
N PHE A 164 -6.48 -2.24 0.95
CA PHE A 164 -7.38 -2.06 2.08
C PHE A 164 -6.72 -1.28 3.23
N HIS A 165 -7.54 -0.90 4.20
CA HIS A 165 -7.14 -0.23 5.43
C HIS A 165 -7.12 -1.23 6.59
N PRO A 166 -5.98 -1.85 6.95
CA PRO A 166 -5.91 -2.77 8.08
C PRO A 166 -6.34 -2.09 9.38
N GLU A 167 -5.97 -0.83 9.59
CA GLU A 167 -6.32 -0.04 10.77
C GLU A 167 -7.81 0.27 10.92
N LYS A 168 -8.61 -0.02 9.90
CA LYS A 168 -10.08 0.11 9.90
C LYS A 168 -10.78 -1.23 9.80
N SER A 169 -10.02 -2.32 9.77
CA SER A 169 -10.51 -3.67 9.51
C SER A 169 -10.78 -4.48 10.80
N GLN A 170 -10.84 -3.84 11.95
CA GLN A 170 -11.04 -4.48 13.26
C GLN A 170 -9.96 -5.54 13.54
N ALA A 171 -10.31 -6.65 14.22
CA ALA A 171 -9.38 -7.71 14.59
C ALA A 171 -8.63 -8.37 13.40
N PRO A 172 -9.19 -8.49 12.16
CA PRO A 172 -8.45 -9.00 11.01
C PRO A 172 -7.31 -8.09 10.51
N GLY A 173 -7.43 -6.79 10.71
CA GLY A 173 -6.44 -5.78 10.27
C GLY A 173 -5.28 -5.58 11.22
#